data_d1f5c18cb242d7d2928bf78702e03d2f
#
_entry.id   d1f5c18cb242d7d2928bf78702e03d2f
#
_cell.length_a   1.000
_cell.length_b   1.000
_cell.length_c   1.000
_cell.angle_alpha   90.00
_cell.angle_beta   90.00
_cell.angle_gamma   90.00
#
_symmetry.space_group_name_H-M   'P 1'
#
loop_
_entity.id
_entity.type
_entity.pdbx_description
1 polymer ?
#
loop_
_entity_poly.entity_id
_entity_poly.type
_entity_poly.pdbx_seq_one_letter_code
_entity_poly.pdbx_strand_id
1 'polypeptide(L)'
;KKNNIIEIITHKKLYQFLILFRRATLVALLFLSKDYLFAESFKVRALWIVRDFMTTQDKIDEVVSFAENNNYNHLFVQIRGRGDAYYDSKLVPRSHLLNNSNFDPLEYILNQTRGTHIRVHAWLNTYYLWSSPQKPSQNDHLLLQHSDWLDTKVPDEMNVSHMLDKMEKDRKINGEGFYLAPTHPEVEAHLQNIITELLQNYRLGGIHFDYIRYHDIGWGMNPTGLKFFLNYTNGMPGLPVIKIQEKPSFSDFK
;
A
#
# COMPACT_ATOMS: atom_id res chain seq x y z
N LYS A 1 -68.87 -51.27 8.14
CA LYS A 1 -68.46 -50.05 8.92
C LYS A 1 -67.06 -50.15 9.56
N LYS A 2 -66.58 -51.35 9.97
CA LYS A 2 -65.25 -51.52 10.58
C LYS A 2 -64.05 -51.30 9.56
N ASN A 3 -64.25 -51.72 8.32
CA ASN A 3 -63.17 -51.61 7.29
C ASN A 3 -62.89 -50.17 6.90
N ASN A 4 -63.87 -49.29 6.84
CA ASN A 4 -63.64 -47.85 6.49
C ASN A 4 -62.86 -47.07 7.56
N ILE A 5 -62.97 -47.50 8.85
CA ILE A 5 -62.26 -46.83 9.94
C ILE A 5 -60.75 -47.17 9.92
N ILE A 6 -60.42 -48.42 9.61
CA ILE A 6 -59.03 -48.89 9.52
C ILE A 6 -58.29 -48.19 8.31
N GLU A 7 -58.99 -48.03 7.20
CA GLU A 7 -58.47 -47.38 6.00
C GLU A 7 -58.19 -45.89 6.23
N ILE A 8 -59.10 -45.20 6.93
CA ILE A 8 -58.93 -43.78 7.31
C ILE A 8 -57.77 -43.60 8.30
N ILE A 9 -57.56 -44.52 9.24
CA ILE A 9 -56.45 -44.45 10.20
C ILE A 9 -55.11 -44.72 9.54
N THR A 10 -55.05 -45.64 8.59
CA THR A 10 -53.81 -45.92 7.80
C THR A 10 -53.45 -44.76 6.91
N HIS A 11 -54.39 -44.14 6.22
CA HIS A 11 -54.12 -42.93 5.39
C HIS A 11 -53.66 -41.75 6.26
N LYS A 12 -54.21 -41.53 7.41
CA LYS A 12 -53.83 -40.46 8.31
C LYS A 12 -52.43 -40.67 8.88
N LYS A 13 -52.07 -41.91 9.24
CA LYS A 13 -50.68 -42.25 9.66
C LYS A 13 -49.67 -42.13 8.52
N LEU A 14 -50.03 -42.54 7.31
CA LEU A 14 -49.18 -42.41 6.12
C LEU A 14 -48.96 -40.95 5.80
N TYR A 15 -50.00 -40.12 5.87
CA TYR A 15 -49.89 -38.68 5.63
C TYR A 15 -48.99 -37.96 6.65
N GLN A 16 -49.12 -38.32 7.93
CA GLN A 16 -48.24 -37.80 8.99
C GLN A 16 -46.79 -38.26 8.80
N PHE A 17 -46.57 -39.49 8.38
CA PHE A 17 -45.24 -40.01 8.08
C PHE A 17 -44.61 -39.26 6.90
N LEU A 18 -45.35 -38.98 5.84
CA LEU A 18 -44.89 -38.22 4.69
C LEU A 18 -44.54 -36.76 5.05
N ILE A 19 -45.32 -36.15 5.96
CA ILE A 19 -45.00 -34.78 6.44
C ILE A 19 -43.71 -34.78 7.28
N LEU A 20 -43.55 -35.77 8.18
CA LEU A 20 -42.33 -35.91 8.97
C LEU A 20 -41.11 -36.20 8.11
N PHE A 21 -41.26 -37.06 7.11
CA PHE A 21 -40.20 -37.37 6.15
C PHE A 21 -39.79 -36.15 5.30
N ARG A 22 -40.76 -35.37 4.79
CA ARG A 22 -40.53 -34.11 4.12
C ARG A 22 -39.81 -33.08 5.01
N ARG A 23 -40.16 -32.99 6.27
CA ARG A 23 -39.49 -32.10 7.23
C ARG A 23 -38.08 -32.59 7.53
N ALA A 24 -37.87 -33.88 7.71
CA ALA A 24 -36.54 -34.44 7.92
C ALA A 24 -35.61 -34.27 6.69
N THR A 25 -36.15 -34.48 5.48
CA THR A 25 -35.37 -34.24 4.24
C THR A 25 -35.07 -32.77 4.04
N LEU A 26 -35.97 -31.86 4.38
CA LEU A 26 -35.72 -30.41 4.31
C LEU A 26 -34.62 -29.97 5.28
N VAL A 27 -34.66 -30.50 6.51
CA VAL A 27 -33.62 -30.25 7.52
C VAL A 27 -32.31 -30.89 7.12
N ALA A 28 -32.29 -32.10 6.59
CA ALA A 28 -31.09 -32.75 6.07
C ALA A 28 -30.49 -31.99 4.87
N LEU A 29 -31.34 -31.48 3.96
CA LEU A 29 -30.91 -30.61 2.86
C LEU A 29 -30.31 -29.28 3.36
N LEU A 30 -30.87 -28.70 4.43
CA LEU A 30 -30.32 -27.50 5.04
C LEU A 30 -28.98 -27.77 5.73
N PHE A 31 -28.76 -28.96 6.29
CA PHE A 31 -27.48 -29.37 6.86
C PHE A 31 -26.45 -29.72 5.77
N LEU A 32 -26.87 -30.36 4.68
CA LEU A 32 -26.00 -30.65 3.53
C LEU A 32 -25.67 -29.40 2.71
N SER A 33 -26.55 -28.40 2.71
CA SER A 33 -26.28 -27.10 2.05
C SER A 33 -25.39 -26.18 2.89
N LYS A 34 -25.06 -26.54 4.13
CA LYS A 34 -24.13 -25.76 4.95
C LYS A 34 -22.76 -25.58 4.26
N ASP A 35 -22.31 -26.60 3.54
CA ASP A 35 -21.06 -26.52 2.78
C ASP A 35 -21.19 -25.72 1.47
N TYR A 36 -22.41 -25.51 0.96
CA TYR A 36 -22.68 -24.69 -0.24
C TYR A 36 -23.09 -23.25 0.08
N LEU A 37 -23.43 -22.95 1.35
CA LEU A 37 -23.79 -21.60 1.81
C LEU A 37 -22.61 -20.84 2.44
N PHE A 38 -21.46 -21.50 2.63
CA PHE A 38 -20.23 -20.75 2.85
C PHE A 38 -19.84 -20.16 1.50
N ALA A 39 -20.09 -18.87 1.33
CA ALA A 39 -19.40 -18.06 0.35
C ALA A 39 -17.95 -18.54 0.29
N GLU A 40 -17.41 -18.83 -0.89
CA GLU A 40 -16.00 -19.25 -1.03
C GLU A 40 -15.18 -18.37 -0.12
N SER A 41 -14.54 -18.98 0.88
CA SER A 41 -13.72 -18.22 1.81
C SER A 41 -12.70 -17.50 0.96
N PHE A 42 -12.64 -16.18 1.04
CA PHE A 42 -11.68 -15.40 0.27
C PHE A 42 -10.31 -16.03 0.42
N LYS A 43 -9.71 -16.47 -0.70
CA LYS A 43 -8.36 -17.07 -0.70
C LYS A 43 -7.31 -16.11 -0.19
N VAL A 44 -7.57 -14.81 -0.36
CA VAL A 44 -6.70 -13.73 0.09
C VAL A 44 -7.49 -12.83 1.04
N ARG A 45 -7.00 -12.68 2.26
CA ARG A 45 -7.46 -11.73 3.27
C ARG A 45 -6.25 -10.91 3.68
N ALA A 46 -6.28 -9.62 3.39
CA ALA A 46 -5.13 -8.74 3.55
C ALA A 46 -5.39 -7.62 4.55
N LEU A 47 -4.33 -7.19 5.24
CA LEU A 47 -4.30 -6.01 6.10
C LEU A 47 -3.20 -5.06 5.63
N TRP A 48 -3.48 -3.75 5.68
CA TRP A 48 -2.49 -2.69 5.55
C TRP A 48 -2.07 -2.23 6.94
N ILE A 49 -0.78 -2.41 7.23
CA ILE A 49 -0.18 -2.08 8.52
C ILE A 49 0.63 -0.80 8.35
N VAL A 50 0.15 0.29 8.93
CA VAL A 50 0.84 1.57 8.88
C VAL A 50 2.11 1.53 9.75
N ARG A 51 3.10 2.32 9.37
CA ARG A 51 4.44 2.38 10.00
C ARG A 51 4.44 2.54 11.51
N ASP A 52 3.39 3.15 12.09
CA ASP A 52 3.32 3.37 13.54
C ASP A 52 3.22 2.05 14.33
N PHE A 53 2.73 0.98 13.70
CA PHE A 53 2.73 -0.37 14.26
C PHE A 53 4.06 -1.11 14.03
N MET A 54 4.97 -0.54 13.24
CA MET A 54 6.29 -1.11 12.95
C MET A 54 7.39 -0.55 13.86
N THR A 55 7.05 0.14 14.96
CA THR A 55 8.01 0.88 15.78
C THR A 55 8.60 0.07 16.93
N THR A 56 7.95 -0.98 17.39
CA THR A 56 8.41 -1.85 18.50
C THR A 56 8.04 -3.31 18.23
N GLN A 57 8.74 -4.23 18.89
CA GLN A 57 8.45 -5.67 18.84
C GLN A 57 7.02 -5.97 19.31
N ASP A 58 6.62 -5.43 20.46
CA ASP A 58 5.29 -5.67 21.05
C ASP A 58 4.16 -5.30 20.08
N LYS A 59 4.27 -4.17 19.38
CA LYS A 59 3.28 -3.77 18.38
C LYS A 59 3.23 -4.71 17.18
N ILE A 60 4.37 -5.20 16.73
CA ILE A 60 4.44 -6.17 15.63
C ILE A 60 3.84 -7.51 16.08
N ASP A 61 4.12 -7.97 17.30
CA ASP A 61 3.55 -9.20 17.86
C ASP A 61 2.03 -9.11 17.98
N GLU A 62 1.51 -7.94 18.39
CA GLU A 62 0.08 -7.66 18.43
C GLU A 62 -0.56 -7.75 17.02
N VAL A 63 0.10 -7.17 16.00
CA VAL A 63 -0.34 -7.24 14.60
C VAL A 63 -0.37 -8.68 14.09
N VAL A 64 0.70 -9.44 14.33
CA VAL A 64 0.79 -10.84 13.88
C VAL A 64 -0.27 -11.69 14.56
N SER A 65 -0.41 -11.57 15.88
CA SER A 65 -1.43 -12.27 16.67
C SER A 65 -2.85 -11.94 16.20
N PHE A 66 -3.12 -10.66 15.93
CA PHE A 66 -4.40 -10.23 15.38
C PHE A 66 -4.67 -10.85 14.00
N ALA A 67 -3.67 -10.86 13.14
CA ALA A 67 -3.79 -11.43 11.80
C ALA A 67 -4.08 -12.94 11.83
N GLU A 68 -3.38 -13.70 12.66
CA GLU A 68 -3.58 -15.13 12.85
C GLU A 68 -4.97 -15.44 13.40
N ASN A 69 -5.37 -14.77 14.48
CA ASN A 69 -6.67 -14.97 15.16
C ASN A 69 -7.86 -14.62 14.25
N ASN A 70 -7.66 -13.77 13.24
CA ASN A 70 -8.72 -13.35 12.31
C ASN A 70 -8.56 -13.92 10.90
N ASN A 71 -7.67 -14.90 10.69
CA ASN A 71 -7.43 -15.59 9.43
C ASN A 71 -7.01 -14.63 8.28
N TYR A 72 -6.25 -13.57 8.57
CA TYR A 72 -5.56 -12.80 7.56
C TYR A 72 -4.30 -13.53 7.12
N ASN A 73 -4.05 -13.55 5.81
CA ASN A 73 -2.93 -14.27 5.22
C ASN A 73 -2.00 -13.40 4.38
N HIS A 74 -2.28 -12.10 4.26
CA HIS A 74 -1.39 -11.13 3.63
C HIS A 74 -1.31 -9.87 4.49
N LEU A 75 -0.07 -9.41 4.80
CA LEU A 75 0.20 -8.16 5.50
C LEU A 75 1.00 -7.24 4.57
N PHE A 76 0.42 -6.09 4.23
CA PHE A 76 1.12 -5.01 3.55
C PHE A 76 1.67 -4.07 4.62
N VAL A 77 2.96 -4.18 4.93
CA VAL A 77 3.60 -3.40 6.00
C VAL A 77 4.30 -2.18 5.44
N GLN A 78 3.94 -1.01 5.95
CA GLN A 78 4.51 0.25 5.49
C GLN A 78 5.92 0.43 6.02
N ILE A 79 6.90 0.13 5.18
CA ILE A 79 8.32 0.19 5.50
C ILE A 79 9.02 1.46 4.99
N ARG A 80 8.37 2.22 4.12
CA ARG A 80 8.80 3.53 3.66
C ARG A 80 7.60 4.46 3.60
N GLY A 81 7.51 5.38 4.56
CA GLY A 81 6.34 6.24 4.74
C GLY A 81 6.53 7.66 4.25
N ARG A 82 7.60 8.31 4.67
CA ARG A 82 7.92 9.72 4.39
C ARG A 82 9.36 9.90 3.90
N GLY A 83 9.83 9.03 3.02
CA GLY A 83 11.24 9.01 2.61
C GLY A 83 12.17 8.49 3.70
N ASP A 84 11.63 7.85 4.72
CA ASP A 84 12.32 7.22 5.85
C ASP A 84 12.10 5.70 5.85
N ALA A 85 13.05 4.93 6.38
CA ALA A 85 13.03 3.48 6.40
C ALA A 85 12.64 2.90 7.76
N TYR A 86 11.77 1.87 7.73
CA TYR A 86 11.44 0.98 8.85
C TYR A 86 12.05 -0.42 8.62
N TYR A 87 13.26 -0.43 8.09
CA TYR A 87 14.11 -1.59 7.85
C TYR A 87 15.57 -1.15 7.85
N ASP A 88 16.51 -2.08 7.84
CA ASP A 88 17.93 -1.74 7.76
C ASP A 88 18.33 -1.40 6.32
N SER A 89 18.28 -0.09 5.99
CA SER A 89 18.61 0.44 4.68
C SER A 89 19.95 1.18 4.70
N LYS A 90 20.69 1.04 3.59
CA LYS A 90 21.89 1.84 3.30
C LYS A 90 21.61 3.05 2.41
N LEU A 91 20.39 3.11 1.85
CA LEU A 91 19.99 4.09 0.83
C LEU A 91 18.98 5.12 1.35
N VAL A 92 18.25 4.76 2.41
CA VAL A 92 17.16 5.57 2.95
C VAL A 92 17.42 5.81 4.44
N PRO A 93 17.31 7.06 4.94
CA PRO A 93 17.52 7.34 6.35
C PRO A 93 16.54 6.57 7.22
N ARG A 94 17.06 6.05 8.31
CA ARG A 94 16.25 5.34 9.30
C ARG A 94 15.22 6.27 9.92
N SER A 95 13.99 5.79 10.10
CA SER A 95 12.93 6.60 10.74
C SER A 95 13.31 7.01 12.16
N HIS A 96 13.11 8.28 12.48
CA HIS A 96 13.30 8.82 13.83
C HIS A 96 12.35 8.21 14.88
N LEU A 97 11.29 7.54 14.44
CA LEU A 97 10.37 6.83 15.35
C LEU A 97 10.92 5.48 15.84
N LEU A 98 12.02 5.03 15.27
CA LEU A 98 12.71 3.81 15.69
C LEU A 98 13.78 4.13 16.74
N ASN A 99 13.41 4.04 18.02
CA ASN A 99 14.28 4.39 19.15
C ASN A 99 15.49 3.45 19.33
N ASN A 100 15.35 2.18 18.89
CA ASN A 100 16.42 1.19 18.98
C ASN A 100 17.16 1.09 17.64
N SER A 101 18.44 1.46 17.62
CA SER A 101 19.27 1.45 16.40
C SER A 101 19.51 0.04 15.82
N ASN A 102 19.44 -1.00 16.65
CA ASN A 102 19.68 -2.38 16.26
C ASN A 102 18.38 -3.15 15.92
N PHE A 103 17.24 -2.49 15.95
CA PHE A 103 15.96 -3.11 15.67
C PHE A 103 15.59 -2.93 14.20
N ASP A 104 15.51 -4.03 13.44
CA ASP A 104 14.96 -4.06 12.09
C ASP A 104 13.51 -4.55 12.13
N PRO A 105 12.53 -3.66 11.99
CA PRO A 105 11.12 -4.04 12.05
C PRO A 105 10.70 -5.01 10.94
N LEU A 106 11.25 -4.84 9.73
CA LEU A 106 10.90 -5.70 8.60
C LEU A 106 11.45 -7.11 8.78
N GLU A 107 12.71 -7.23 9.19
CA GLU A 107 13.28 -8.54 9.52
C GLU A 107 12.51 -9.20 10.66
N TYR A 108 12.15 -8.44 11.68
CA TYR A 108 11.42 -8.96 12.83
C TYR A 108 10.07 -9.55 12.44
N ILE A 109 9.21 -8.81 11.71
CA ILE A 109 7.90 -9.33 11.30
C ILE A 109 8.02 -10.53 10.35
N LEU A 110 9.03 -10.54 9.47
CA LEU A 110 9.32 -11.69 8.61
C LEU A 110 9.70 -12.93 9.41
N ASN A 111 10.42 -12.77 10.52
CA ASN A 111 10.77 -13.85 11.42
C ASN A 111 9.56 -14.34 12.21
N GLN A 112 8.71 -13.43 12.72
CA GLN A 112 7.49 -13.79 13.45
C GLN A 112 6.47 -14.55 12.59
N THR A 113 6.41 -14.24 11.29
CA THR A 113 5.49 -14.90 10.34
C THR A 113 6.09 -16.14 9.68
N ARG A 114 7.36 -16.49 9.97
CA ARG A 114 8.03 -17.66 9.39
C ARG A 114 7.33 -18.95 9.80
N GLY A 115 6.96 -19.76 8.82
CA GLY A 115 6.27 -21.04 9.04
C GLY A 115 4.76 -20.90 9.25
N THR A 116 4.21 -19.69 9.27
CA THR A 116 2.78 -19.44 9.26
C THR A 116 2.23 -19.39 7.82
N HIS A 117 0.92 -19.23 7.68
CA HIS A 117 0.26 -18.99 6.38
C HIS A 117 0.29 -17.51 5.94
N ILE A 118 0.90 -16.62 6.75
CA ILE A 118 0.95 -15.18 6.50
C ILE A 118 2.11 -14.86 5.54
N ARG A 119 1.81 -14.05 4.52
CA ARG A 119 2.78 -13.47 3.59
C ARG A 119 2.93 -11.98 3.86
N VAL A 120 4.15 -11.55 4.11
CA VAL A 120 4.48 -10.13 4.34
C VAL A 120 4.91 -9.48 3.04
N HIS A 121 4.29 -8.35 2.72
CA HIS A 121 4.59 -7.51 1.55
C HIS A 121 5.13 -6.17 2.03
N ALA A 122 6.20 -5.71 1.41
CA ALA A 122 6.75 -4.38 1.68
C ALA A 122 5.86 -3.31 1.02
N TRP A 123 5.28 -2.42 1.81
CA TRP A 123 4.50 -1.28 1.34
C TRP A 123 5.37 -0.03 1.34
N LEU A 124 5.56 0.56 0.15
CA LEU A 124 6.34 1.76 -0.08
C LEU A 124 5.44 2.89 -0.59
N ASN A 125 5.49 4.04 0.08
CA ASN A 125 5.05 5.29 -0.53
C ASN A 125 6.10 5.69 -1.57
N THR A 126 5.81 5.49 -2.86
CA THR A 126 6.81 5.53 -3.93
C THR A 126 7.33 6.94 -4.17
N TYR A 127 6.47 7.85 -4.63
CA TYR A 127 6.87 9.23 -4.89
C TYR A 127 6.55 10.19 -3.73
N TYR A 128 5.67 9.81 -2.83
CA TYR A 128 5.35 10.61 -1.66
C TYR A 128 6.53 10.69 -0.70
N LEU A 129 6.98 11.91 -0.41
CA LEU A 129 8.24 12.10 0.31
C LEU A 129 8.07 12.68 1.70
N TRP A 130 7.22 13.70 1.89
CA TRP A 130 7.11 14.36 3.18
C TRP A 130 5.76 15.05 3.38
N SER A 131 5.18 14.89 4.57
CA SER A 131 3.87 15.44 4.96
C SER A 131 3.82 16.02 6.37
N SER A 132 4.96 16.25 7.00
CA SER A 132 4.99 16.94 8.30
C SER A 132 5.20 18.44 8.11
N PRO A 133 4.56 19.30 8.90
CA PRO A 133 4.90 20.73 8.95
C PRO A 133 6.30 21.00 9.54
N GLN A 134 6.86 20.04 10.27
CA GLN A 134 8.24 20.11 10.78
C GLN A 134 9.19 19.54 9.72
N LYS A 135 10.40 20.08 9.65
CA LYS A 135 11.47 19.55 8.81
C LYS A 135 11.85 18.13 9.23
N PRO A 136 12.33 17.28 8.31
CA PRO A 136 12.96 16.02 8.68
C PRO A 136 14.08 16.26 9.70
N SER A 137 14.17 15.42 10.72
CA SER A 137 15.25 15.47 11.71
C SER A 137 16.54 14.84 11.19
N GLN A 138 16.45 13.98 10.19
CA GLN A 138 17.58 13.32 9.54
C GLN A 138 18.18 14.27 8.48
N ASN A 139 19.43 14.65 8.67
CA ASN A 139 20.12 15.56 7.72
C ASN A 139 20.33 14.94 6.34
N ASP A 140 20.36 13.61 6.23
CA ASP A 140 20.48 12.85 4.99
C ASP A 140 19.14 12.56 4.31
N HIS A 141 18.04 13.13 4.80
CA HIS A 141 16.73 12.97 4.19
C HIS A 141 16.66 13.64 2.81
N LEU A 142 16.09 12.94 1.81
CA LEU A 142 16.03 13.41 0.41
C LEU A 142 15.44 14.81 0.24
N LEU A 143 14.45 15.17 1.05
CA LEU A 143 13.86 16.52 1.02
C LEU A 143 14.88 17.63 1.28
N LEU A 144 15.92 17.35 2.07
CA LEU A 144 16.98 18.29 2.42
C LEU A 144 18.19 18.19 1.48
N GLN A 145 18.47 16.98 0.97
CA GLN A 145 19.64 16.72 0.15
C GLN A 145 19.38 16.91 -1.36
N HIS A 146 18.17 16.61 -1.81
CA HIS A 146 17.80 16.57 -3.23
C HIS A 146 16.51 17.34 -3.49
N SER A 147 16.51 18.63 -3.20
CA SER A 147 15.36 19.49 -3.48
C SER A 147 15.05 19.63 -4.98
N ASP A 148 16.04 19.40 -5.82
CA ASP A 148 15.93 19.35 -7.28
C ASP A 148 15.18 18.11 -7.80
N TRP A 149 15.04 17.08 -6.99
CA TRP A 149 14.25 15.87 -7.32
C TRP A 149 12.74 16.03 -7.10
N LEU A 150 12.31 17.13 -6.50
CA LEU A 150 10.91 17.31 -6.14
C LEU A 150 10.04 17.61 -7.36
N ASP A 151 8.83 17.08 -7.33
CA ASP A 151 7.81 17.42 -8.31
C ASP A 151 7.33 18.86 -8.10
N THR A 152 7.04 19.55 -9.18
CA THR A 152 6.64 20.95 -9.18
C THR A 152 5.42 21.18 -10.05
N LYS A 153 4.65 22.22 -9.72
CA LYS A 153 3.46 22.62 -10.47
C LYS A 153 3.75 23.56 -11.62
N VAL A 154 4.81 24.35 -11.50
CA VAL A 154 5.27 25.32 -12.51
C VAL A 154 6.79 25.20 -12.56
N PRO A 155 7.43 25.43 -13.72
CA PRO A 155 8.91 25.42 -13.82
C PRO A 155 9.59 26.57 -13.06
N ASP A 156 8.91 27.18 -12.10
CA ASP A 156 9.50 28.21 -11.26
C ASP A 156 10.42 27.58 -10.21
N GLU A 157 11.51 28.30 -9.92
CA GLU A 157 12.46 27.93 -8.88
C GLU A 157 11.74 27.72 -7.55
N MET A 158 11.47 26.47 -7.23
CA MET A 158 10.87 26.11 -5.95
C MET A 158 11.90 26.30 -4.84
N ASN A 159 11.81 27.39 -4.11
CA ASN A 159 12.65 27.59 -2.93
C ASN A 159 12.13 26.71 -1.79
N VAL A 160 12.59 25.46 -1.78
CA VAL A 160 12.17 24.44 -0.78
C VAL A 160 12.48 24.91 0.64
N SER A 161 13.60 25.57 0.87
CA SER A 161 13.94 26.12 2.19
C SER A 161 12.89 27.12 2.66
N HIS A 162 12.48 28.05 1.81
CA HIS A 162 11.43 29.01 2.12
C HIS A 162 10.07 28.33 2.36
N MET A 163 9.75 27.31 1.57
CA MET A 163 8.51 26.55 1.78
C MET A 163 8.52 25.80 3.10
N LEU A 164 9.64 25.15 3.46
CA LEU A 164 9.80 24.46 4.73
C LEU A 164 9.72 25.43 5.91
N ASP A 165 10.39 26.57 5.84
CA ASP A 165 10.35 27.59 6.88
C ASP A 165 8.93 28.13 7.09
N LYS A 166 8.19 28.34 5.99
CA LYS A 166 6.79 28.76 6.03
C LYS A 166 5.90 27.68 6.64
N MET A 167 6.06 26.42 6.22
CA MET A 167 5.29 25.29 6.77
C MET A 167 5.52 25.15 8.27
N GLU A 168 6.76 25.25 8.72
CA GLU A 168 7.13 25.14 10.12
C GLU A 168 6.55 26.30 10.96
N LYS A 169 6.62 27.54 10.41
CA LYS A 169 6.04 28.73 11.04
C LYS A 169 4.52 28.67 11.13
N ASP A 170 3.87 28.31 10.04
CA ASP A 170 2.41 28.30 9.95
C ASP A 170 1.80 27.02 10.55
N ARG A 171 2.64 26.01 10.90
CA ARG A 171 2.25 24.67 11.33
C ARG A 171 1.24 24.01 10.40
N LYS A 172 1.34 24.30 9.11
CA LYS A 172 0.45 23.80 8.06
C LYS A 172 1.26 23.27 6.89
N ILE A 173 0.78 22.15 6.34
CA ILE A 173 1.25 21.59 5.08
C ILE A 173 0.41 22.16 3.95
N ASN A 174 1.07 22.46 2.84
CA ASN A 174 0.38 22.84 1.61
C ASN A 174 -0.05 21.55 0.87
N GLY A 175 -1.36 21.31 0.80
CA GLY A 175 -1.91 20.12 0.15
C GLY A 175 -1.50 18.82 0.86
N GLU A 176 -1.12 17.79 0.08
CA GLU A 176 -0.69 16.49 0.60
C GLU A 176 0.78 16.48 1.06
N GLY A 177 1.58 17.51 0.74
CA GLY A 177 3.00 17.58 1.06
C GLY A 177 3.90 17.55 -0.17
N PHE A 178 5.12 17.00 -0.03
CA PHE A 178 6.12 16.94 -1.09
C PHE A 178 6.15 15.57 -1.75
N TYR A 179 6.36 15.58 -3.06
CA TYR A 179 6.51 14.39 -3.90
C TYR A 179 7.82 14.45 -4.67
N LEU A 180 8.42 13.31 -4.92
CA LEU A 180 9.50 13.15 -5.90
C LEU A 180 8.92 13.23 -7.32
N ALA A 181 9.67 13.78 -8.26
CA ALA A 181 9.27 13.89 -9.65
C ALA A 181 9.37 12.54 -10.37
N PRO A 182 8.26 11.95 -10.85
CA PRO A 182 8.30 10.64 -11.52
C PRO A 182 9.14 10.61 -12.80
N THR A 183 9.32 11.76 -13.46
CA THR A 183 10.11 11.89 -14.70
C THR A 183 11.60 12.17 -14.47
N HIS A 184 12.02 12.38 -13.21
CA HIS A 184 13.42 12.68 -12.91
C HIS A 184 14.26 11.39 -12.94
N PRO A 185 15.32 11.28 -13.79
CA PRO A 185 16.05 10.03 -13.99
C PRO A 185 16.77 9.52 -12.73
N GLU A 186 17.26 10.42 -11.87
CA GLU A 186 17.90 10.02 -10.61
C GLU A 186 16.89 9.53 -9.57
N VAL A 187 15.65 10.03 -9.59
CA VAL A 187 14.55 9.50 -8.77
C VAL A 187 14.23 8.07 -9.16
N GLU A 188 14.13 7.78 -10.47
CA GLU A 188 13.92 6.43 -10.98
C GLU A 188 15.06 5.50 -10.53
N ALA A 189 16.31 5.91 -10.73
CA ALA A 189 17.48 5.12 -10.32
C ALA A 189 17.50 4.86 -8.79
N HIS A 190 17.17 5.87 -7.98
CA HIS A 190 17.11 5.75 -6.53
C HIS A 190 16.03 4.74 -6.10
N LEU A 191 14.83 4.81 -6.68
CA LEU A 191 13.75 3.87 -6.37
C LEU A 191 14.07 2.44 -6.82
N GLN A 192 14.71 2.26 -7.98
CA GLN A 192 15.20 0.95 -8.44
C GLN A 192 16.23 0.36 -7.47
N ASN A 193 17.14 1.18 -6.95
CA ASN A 193 18.13 0.74 -5.96
C ASN A 193 17.47 0.32 -4.64
N ILE A 194 16.46 1.07 -4.15
CA ILE A 194 15.67 0.69 -2.96
C ILE A 194 14.99 -0.67 -3.16
N ILE A 195 14.34 -0.87 -4.31
CA ILE A 195 13.66 -2.13 -4.63
C ILE A 195 14.68 -3.27 -4.67
N THR A 196 15.82 -3.05 -5.28
CA THR A 196 16.91 -4.02 -5.37
C THR A 196 17.45 -4.39 -3.98
N GLU A 197 17.70 -3.39 -3.13
CA GLU A 197 18.12 -3.60 -1.73
C GLU A 197 17.12 -4.48 -0.97
N LEU A 198 15.83 -4.18 -1.06
CA LEU A 198 14.78 -4.96 -0.41
C LEU A 198 14.71 -6.41 -0.89
N LEU A 199 14.76 -6.62 -2.20
CA LEU A 199 14.68 -7.97 -2.79
C LEU A 199 15.94 -8.81 -2.52
N GLN A 200 17.09 -8.18 -2.36
CA GLN A 200 18.34 -8.87 -2.03
C GLN A 200 18.43 -9.27 -0.55
N ASN A 201 17.89 -8.43 0.35
CA ASN A 201 18.10 -8.62 1.78
C ASN A 201 16.92 -9.29 2.49
N TYR A 202 15.68 -9.24 1.92
CA TYR A 202 14.49 -9.72 2.59
C TYR A 202 13.68 -10.71 1.75
N ARG A 203 13.16 -11.76 2.39
CA ARG A 203 12.27 -12.75 1.75
C ARG A 203 10.82 -12.27 1.79
N LEU A 204 10.49 -11.33 0.92
CA LEU A 204 9.17 -10.73 0.83
C LEU A 204 8.18 -11.61 0.06
N GLY A 205 6.90 -11.54 0.42
CA GLY A 205 5.79 -12.06 -0.36
C GLY A 205 5.51 -11.21 -1.62
N GLY A 206 5.97 -9.97 -1.63
CA GLY A 206 5.87 -9.01 -2.73
C GLY A 206 6.17 -7.59 -2.28
N ILE A 207 6.07 -6.65 -3.23
CA ILE A 207 6.19 -5.21 -2.97
C ILE A 207 4.88 -4.54 -3.38
N HIS A 208 4.38 -3.66 -2.53
CA HIS A 208 3.19 -2.84 -2.77
C HIS A 208 3.62 -1.39 -2.97
N PHE A 209 3.40 -0.89 -4.18
CA PHE A 209 3.68 0.50 -4.53
C PHE A 209 2.44 1.35 -4.27
N ASP A 210 2.55 2.26 -3.31
CA ASP A 210 1.55 3.29 -3.05
C ASP A 210 2.09 4.65 -3.50
N TYR A 211 1.20 5.62 -3.70
CA TYR A 211 1.57 6.94 -4.20
C TYR A 211 2.46 6.89 -5.46
N ILE A 212 2.21 5.91 -6.34
CA ILE A 212 2.88 5.79 -7.66
C ILE A 212 2.18 6.69 -8.68
N ARG A 213 2.19 7.99 -8.39
CA ARG A 213 1.50 9.02 -9.15
C ARG A 213 2.15 10.37 -8.96
N TYR A 214 1.81 11.31 -9.81
CA TYR A 214 2.07 12.73 -9.56
C TYR A 214 1.29 13.23 -8.34
N HIS A 215 1.70 14.37 -7.80
CA HIS A 215 1.01 14.98 -6.67
C HIS A 215 -0.47 15.23 -6.98
N ASP A 216 -0.76 15.92 -8.11
CA ASP A 216 -2.11 16.26 -8.56
C ASP A 216 -2.07 16.71 -10.03
N ILE A 217 -3.22 17.07 -10.60
CA ILE A 217 -3.35 17.66 -11.94
C ILE A 217 -2.54 18.96 -12.01
N GLY A 218 -1.75 19.11 -13.07
CA GLY A 218 -0.88 20.27 -13.31
C GLY A 218 0.48 20.19 -12.62
N TRP A 219 0.79 19.10 -11.95
CA TRP A 219 2.13 18.76 -11.49
C TRP A 219 2.91 17.98 -12.56
N GLY A 220 4.16 17.65 -12.30
CA GLY A 220 5.03 16.98 -13.29
C GLY A 220 5.93 17.95 -14.04
N MET A 221 6.13 19.15 -13.51
CA MET A 221 6.87 20.23 -14.15
C MET A 221 8.30 20.39 -13.62
N ASN A 222 8.85 19.33 -13.02
CA ASN A 222 10.27 19.32 -12.62
C ASN A 222 11.17 19.60 -13.82
N PRO A 223 12.06 20.63 -13.78
CA PRO A 223 12.83 21.06 -14.95
C PRO A 223 13.73 19.97 -15.54
N THR A 224 14.40 19.19 -14.69
CA THR A 224 15.27 18.07 -15.12
C THR A 224 14.43 16.95 -15.73
N GLY A 225 13.32 16.60 -15.09
CA GLY A 225 12.39 15.58 -15.57
C GLY A 225 11.77 15.95 -16.91
N LEU A 226 11.34 17.21 -17.08
CA LEU A 226 10.82 17.71 -18.36
C LEU A 226 11.88 17.65 -19.47
N LYS A 227 13.10 18.11 -19.19
CA LYS A 227 14.18 18.05 -20.17
C LYS A 227 14.47 16.60 -20.60
N PHE A 228 14.50 15.68 -19.64
CA PHE A 228 14.69 14.26 -19.91
C PHE A 228 13.54 13.70 -20.76
N PHE A 229 12.30 13.95 -20.38
CA PHE A 229 11.11 13.52 -21.10
C PHE A 229 11.07 14.03 -22.54
N LEU A 230 11.35 15.32 -22.74
CA LEU A 230 11.35 15.94 -24.08
C LEU A 230 12.47 15.42 -24.96
N ASN A 231 13.65 15.18 -24.42
CA ASN A 231 14.73 14.54 -25.16
C ASN A 231 14.35 13.11 -25.59
N TYR A 232 13.69 12.37 -24.71
CA TYR A 232 13.21 11.02 -24.99
C TYR A 232 12.12 11.03 -26.09
N THR A 233 11.12 11.90 -25.98
CA THR A 233 9.99 11.99 -26.92
C THR A 233 10.41 12.55 -28.28
N ASN A 234 11.33 13.51 -28.33
CA ASN A 234 11.86 14.07 -29.58
C ASN A 234 12.65 13.04 -30.39
N GLY A 235 13.13 11.96 -29.78
CA GLY A 235 13.74 10.82 -30.47
C GLY A 235 12.76 9.79 -31.00
N MET A 236 11.46 9.90 -30.68
CA MET A 236 10.46 8.92 -31.08
C MET A 236 9.87 9.24 -32.48
N PRO A 237 9.88 8.29 -33.44
CA PRO A 237 9.25 8.48 -34.74
C PRO A 237 7.74 8.74 -34.61
N GLY A 238 7.27 9.78 -35.31
CA GLY A 238 5.83 10.11 -35.37
C GLY A 238 5.31 11.02 -34.26
N LEU A 239 6.13 11.39 -33.28
CA LEU A 239 5.77 12.42 -32.31
C LEU A 239 6.23 13.81 -32.79
N PRO A 240 5.43 14.87 -32.54
CA PRO A 240 5.86 16.22 -32.86
C PRO A 240 7.06 16.61 -31.99
N VAL A 241 8.03 17.33 -32.60
CA VAL A 241 9.15 17.88 -31.86
C VAL A 241 8.65 19.01 -30.97
N ILE A 242 8.69 18.80 -29.66
CA ILE A 242 8.32 19.81 -28.68
C ILE A 242 9.59 20.58 -28.30
N LYS A 243 9.57 21.89 -28.50
CA LYS A 243 10.65 22.78 -28.06
C LYS A 243 10.25 23.38 -26.72
N ILE A 244 11.14 23.25 -25.73
CA ILE A 244 10.97 23.96 -24.45
C ILE A 244 11.12 25.46 -24.75
N GLN A 245 10.08 26.24 -24.57
CA GLN A 245 10.20 27.69 -24.45
C GLN A 245 10.67 28.00 -23.02
N GLU A 246 11.31 29.16 -22.82
CA GLU A 246 11.83 29.56 -21.50
C GLU A 246 10.78 29.55 -20.37
N LYS A 247 9.49 29.61 -20.74
CA LYS A 247 8.34 29.42 -19.82
C LYS A 247 7.27 28.58 -20.53
N PRO A 248 7.37 27.24 -20.50
CA PRO A 248 6.32 26.42 -21.08
C PRO A 248 4.98 26.65 -20.34
N SER A 249 3.91 26.86 -21.09
CA SER A 249 2.57 26.91 -20.52
C SER A 249 1.99 25.49 -20.43
N PHE A 250 1.04 25.28 -19.54
CA PHE A 250 0.35 24.00 -19.42
C PHE A 250 -0.35 23.57 -20.74
N SER A 251 -0.65 24.53 -21.63
CA SER A 251 -1.19 24.27 -22.96
C SER A 251 -0.20 23.59 -23.91
N ASP A 252 1.10 23.70 -23.66
CA ASP A 252 2.17 23.14 -24.52
C ASP A 252 2.30 21.62 -24.33
N PHE A 253 1.64 21.05 -23.32
CA PHE A 253 1.69 19.63 -22.93
C PHE A 253 0.35 18.90 -23.06
N LYS A 254 -0.62 19.47 -23.76
CA LYS A 254 -1.94 18.84 -24.04
C LYS A 254 -1.96 18.04 -25.33
#